data_ef485a0e8864a175525097b46964fbe2
#
_entry.id   ef485a0e8864a175525097b46964fbe2
#
_cell.length_a   1.000
_cell.length_b   1.000
_cell.length_c   1.000
_cell.angle_alpha   90.00
_cell.angle_beta   90.00
_cell.angle_gamma   90.00
#
_symmetry.space_group_name_H-M   'P 1'
#
loop_
_entity.id
_entity.type
_entity.pdbx_description
1 polymer ?
#
loop_
_entity_poly.entity_id
_entity_poly.type
_entity_poly.pdbx_seq_one_letter_code
_entity_poly.pdbx_strand_id
1 'polypeptide(L)'
;MPELPEVEALAHHLRTHAVGTVIGRVDVAALTVLKTFDPPVTALVGRAVTGATRHGKHLDLDCDGLHLVVHLSRAGWLRWSDSLSATPPKPGKGPLALRVHCGLPPGAPGFDLTEAGTQKRLAVWVVRDPAEVPGIAKLGPDALEVDVSTLTELLTGKRERLKTLLVNQSWLAGVGNAYSDEILHVARLSPFAVAGKLTPEQVQRLHDALTEVLHSAVERSVGQDAARLKGEKRSGLRVHARTGLPCPVCGDTVREVSYAERSFQYCPTCQTGGKPLADRRMSRLLR
;
A
#
# COMPACT_ATOMS: atom_id res chain seq x y z
N MET A 1 -6.31 1.20 -3.45
CA MET A 1 -5.65 0.68 -2.24
C MET A 1 -4.34 1.41 -2.09
N PRO A 2 -4.01 1.93 -0.90
CA PRO A 2 -2.67 2.41 -0.63
C PRO A 2 -1.66 1.26 -0.75
N GLU A 3 -0.52 1.54 -1.36
CA GLU A 3 0.63 0.65 -1.49
C GLU A 3 1.85 1.35 -0.88
N LEU A 4 3.03 0.79 -1.00
CA LEU A 4 4.25 1.28 -0.38
C LEU A 4 4.43 2.82 -0.50
N PRO A 5 4.37 3.45 -1.70
CA PRO A 5 4.64 4.88 -1.81
C PRO A 5 3.64 5.75 -1.03
N GLU A 6 2.36 5.42 -1.06
CA GLU A 6 1.35 6.18 -0.32
C GLU A 6 1.48 5.98 1.19
N VAL A 7 1.84 4.76 1.65
CA VAL A 7 2.03 4.49 3.08
C VAL A 7 3.30 5.16 3.60
N GLU A 8 4.38 5.21 2.79
CA GLU A 8 5.60 5.95 3.12
C GLU A 8 5.34 7.45 3.24
N ALA A 9 4.57 8.02 2.30
CA ALA A 9 4.19 9.42 2.38
C ALA A 9 3.34 9.74 3.62
N LEU A 10 2.45 8.83 4.03
CA LEU A 10 1.67 8.98 5.27
C LEU A 10 2.55 8.85 6.51
N ALA A 11 3.53 7.94 6.53
CA ALA A 11 4.50 7.82 7.61
C ALA A 11 5.33 9.09 7.73
N HIS A 12 5.81 9.63 6.60
CA HIS A 12 6.52 10.91 6.56
C HIS A 12 5.65 12.06 7.09
N HIS A 13 4.39 12.13 6.69
CA HIS A 13 3.45 13.13 7.18
C HIS A 13 3.28 13.06 8.70
N LEU A 14 3.13 11.86 9.26
CA LEU A 14 3.03 11.67 10.71
C LEU A 14 4.34 11.99 11.43
N ARG A 15 5.51 11.68 10.85
CA ARG A 15 6.81 12.11 11.40
C ARG A 15 6.89 13.61 11.56
N THR A 16 6.36 14.35 10.59
CA THR A 16 6.43 15.82 10.58
C THR A 16 5.42 16.47 11.53
N HIS A 17 4.23 15.86 11.69
CA HIS A 17 3.11 16.54 12.37
C HIS A 17 2.73 15.91 13.71
N ALA A 18 2.96 14.61 13.91
CA ALA A 18 2.54 13.90 15.12
C ALA A 18 3.70 13.64 16.09
N VAL A 19 4.93 13.39 15.60
CA VAL A 19 6.07 13.13 16.47
C VAL A 19 6.37 14.33 17.36
N GLY A 20 6.63 14.07 18.65
CA GLY A 20 6.81 15.08 19.69
C GLY A 20 5.51 15.54 20.34
N THR A 21 4.33 15.10 19.85
CA THR A 21 3.06 15.36 20.51
C THR A 21 2.71 14.24 21.49
N VAL A 22 1.68 14.45 22.32
CA VAL A 22 1.15 13.45 23.26
C VAL A 22 -0.27 13.07 22.78
N ILE A 23 -0.57 11.77 22.76
CA ILE A 23 -1.93 11.31 22.44
C ILE A 23 -2.85 11.71 23.61
N GLY A 24 -3.74 12.66 23.33
CA GLY A 24 -4.69 13.18 24.34
C GLY A 24 -5.97 12.36 24.43
N ARG A 25 -6.44 11.81 23.28
CA ARG A 25 -7.66 10.99 23.23
C ARG A 25 -7.70 10.11 22.00
N VAL A 26 -8.31 8.95 22.14
CA VAL A 26 -8.62 8.04 21.02
C VAL A 26 -10.11 7.72 21.04
N ASP A 27 -10.80 7.98 19.92
CA ASP A 27 -12.22 7.68 19.76
C ASP A 27 -12.40 6.54 18.75
N VAL A 28 -13.02 5.45 19.16
CA VAL A 28 -13.32 4.30 18.30
C VAL A 28 -14.74 4.40 17.79
N ALA A 29 -14.92 4.70 16.49
CA ALA A 29 -16.22 4.75 15.84
C ALA A 29 -16.67 3.38 15.30
N ALA A 30 -15.73 2.49 14.97
CA ALA A 30 -16.01 1.15 14.48
C ALA A 30 -15.14 0.11 15.21
N LEU A 31 -15.71 -0.61 16.18
CA LEU A 31 -14.99 -1.62 16.98
C LEU A 31 -14.36 -2.73 16.11
N THR A 32 -14.97 -3.06 14.99
CA THR A 32 -14.49 -4.10 14.07
C THR A 32 -13.11 -3.86 13.46
N VAL A 33 -12.62 -2.59 13.50
CA VAL A 33 -11.27 -2.28 12.99
C VAL A 33 -10.19 -2.71 13.97
N LEU A 34 -10.47 -2.75 15.28
CA LEU A 34 -9.52 -3.19 16.29
C LEU A 34 -9.28 -4.70 16.16
N LYS A 35 -7.99 -5.10 16.15
CA LYS A 35 -7.57 -6.50 16.03
C LYS A 35 -6.88 -7.01 17.28
N THR A 36 -6.54 -6.12 18.21
CA THR A 36 -5.99 -6.40 19.53
C THR A 36 -6.82 -5.72 20.60
N PHE A 37 -6.86 -6.29 21.79
CA PHE A 37 -7.59 -5.79 22.95
C PHE A 37 -6.68 -5.67 24.18
N ASP A 38 -5.52 -6.28 24.14
CA ASP A 38 -4.42 -6.14 25.09
C ASP A 38 -3.11 -5.91 24.31
N PRO A 39 -2.48 -4.74 24.46
CA PRO A 39 -2.95 -3.54 25.16
C PRO A 39 -4.25 -2.95 24.58
N PRO A 40 -5.13 -2.37 25.40
CA PRO A 40 -6.32 -1.69 24.90
C PRO A 40 -5.91 -0.39 24.19
N VAL A 41 -6.72 0.05 23.22
CA VAL A 41 -6.43 1.28 22.46
C VAL A 41 -6.32 2.52 23.34
N THR A 42 -7.01 2.53 24.48
CA THR A 42 -6.90 3.60 25.49
C THR A 42 -5.55 3.68 26.19
N ALA A 43 -4.73 2.62 26.15
CA ALA A 43 -3.38 2.63 26.69
C ALA A 43 -2.42 3.58 25.95
N LEU A 44 -2.81 4.05 24.75
CA LEU A 44 -2.09 5.07 24.00
C LEU A 44 -2.26 6.48 24.61
N VAL A 45 -3.33 6.72 25.35
CA VAL A 45 -3.62 8.05 25.93
C VAL A 45 -2.55 8.41 26.97
N GLY A 46 -2.02 9.62 26.86
CA GLY A 46 -0.93 10.12 27.70
C GLY A 46 0.46 9.74 27.21
N ARG A 47 0.61 8.93 26.17
CA ARG A 47 1.91 8.57 25.59
C ARG A 47 2.38 9.58 24.57
N ALA A 48 3.69 9.83 24.56
CA ALA A 48 4.32 10.64 23.54
C ALA A 48 4.43 9.84 22.21
N VAL A 49 4.18 10.50 21.09
CA VAL A 49 4.49 9.95 19.77
C VAL A 49 5.99 10.14 19.53
N THR A 50 6.74 9.06 19.46
CA THR A 50 8.19 9.04 19.34
C THR A 50 8.67 8.74 17.93
N GLY A 51 7.82 8.11 17.09
CA GLY A 51 8.18 7.77 15.72
C GLY A 51 6.97 7.46 14.84
N ALA A 52 7.20 7.49 13.55
CA ALA A 52 6.25 6.97 12.56
C ALA A 52 7.02 6.31 11.41
N THR A 53 6.74 5.05 11.16
CA THR A 53 7.43 4.21 10.17
C THR A 53 6.45 3.40 9.32
N ARG A 54 6.98 2.60 8.42
CA ARG A 54 6.22 1.72 7.56
C ARG A 54 6.82 0.30 7.57
N HIS A 55 5.97 -0.70 7.64
CA HIS A 55 6.32 -2.10 7.42
C HIS A 55 5.50 -2.62 6.23
N GLY A 56 6.12 -2.76 5.05
CA GLY A 56 5.39 -3.08 3.82
C GLY A 56 4.25 -2.08 3.55
N LYS A 57 3.00 -2.47 3.74
CA LYS A 57 1.80 -1.61 3.60
C LYS A 57 1.13 -1.28 4.94
N HIS A 58 1.80 -1.55 6.04
CA HIS A 58 1.35 -1.18 7.38
C HIS A 58 2.02 0.12 7.79
N LEU A 59 1.23 1.07 8.25
CA LEU A 59 1.67 2.29 8.91
C LEU A 59 1.85 1.97 10.38
N ASP A 60 2.93 2.42 10.97
CA ASP A 60 3.26 2.21 12.38
C ASP A 60 3.58 3.56 13.03
N LEU A 61 2.87 3.87 14.10
CA LEU A 61 3.08 5.04 14.95
C LEU A 61 3.59 4.54 16.30
N ASP A 62 4.86 4.81 16.58
CA ASP A 62 5.49 4.52 17.88
C ASP A 62 5.01 5.54 18.91
N CYS A 63 4.48 5.03 20.02
CA CYS A 63 3.89 5.78 21.10
C CYS A 63 4.56 5.38 22.43
N ASP A 64 5.85 5.65 22.56
CA ASP A 64 6.64 5.41 23.77
C ASP A 64 6.48 3.96 24.30
N GLY A 65 6.91 3.00 23.46
CA GLY A 65 6.89 1.56 23.75
C GLY A 65 5.54 0.87 23.50
N LEU A 66 4.56 1.57 22.95
CA LEU A 66 3.39 0.97 22.30
C LEU A 66 3.30 1.43 20.85
N HIS A 67 2.88 0.54 19.97
CA HIS A 67 2.74 0.82 18.55
C HIS A 67 1.28 0.80 18.15
N LEU A 68 0.83 1.87 17.48
CA LEU A 68 -0.44 1.91 16.77
C LEU A 68 -0.17 1.52 15.31
N VAL A 69 -0.40 0.25 14.99
CA VAL A 69 -0.19 -0.26 13.64
C VAL A 69 -1.50 -0.24 12.86
N VAL A 70 -1.46 0.27 11.62
CA VAL A 70 -2.64 0.45 10.77
C VAL A 70 -2.41 -0.18 9.40
N HIS A 71 -3.33 -1.04 8.97
CA HIS A 71 -3.42 -1.49 7.58
C HIS A 71 -4.65 -0.89 6.91
N LEU A 72 -4.44 0.03 5.97
CA LEU A 72 -5.51 0.80 5.33
C LEU A 72 -6.39 -0.02 4.37
N SER A 73 -5.95 -1.22 3.98
CA SER A 73 -6.68 -2.10 3.08
C SER A 73 -7.07 -1.44 1.73
N ARG A 74 -8.24 -1.76 1.16
CA ARG A 74 -8.66 -1.26 -0.18
C ARG A 74 -9.18 0.17 -0.15
N ALA A 75 -9.98 0.51 0.85
CA ALA A 75 -10.76 1.75 0.90
C ALA A 75 -10.42 2.64 2.09
N GLY A 76 -9.56 2.16 3.00
CA GLY A 76 -9.10 2.91 4.15
C GLY A 76 -8.21 4.09 3.76
N TRP A 77 -8.28 5.12 4.57
CA TRP A 77 -7.47 6.32 4.40
C TRP A 77 -7.22 7.02 5.73
N LEU A 78 -6.07 7.71 5.83
CA LEU A 78 -5.74 8.61 6.92
C LEU A 78 -6.04 10.05 6.47
N ARG A 79 -6.70 10.83 7.33
CA ARG A 79 -6.96 12.25 7.13
C ARG A 79 -6.43 13.02 8.32
N TRP A 80 -5.46 13.86 8.10
CA TRP A 80 -4.95 14.78 9.10
C TRP A 80 -5.84 16.02 9.21
N SER A 81 -5.89 16.59 10.40
CA SER A 81 -6.50 17.90 10.69
C SER A 81 -5.70 18.60 11.78
N ASP A 82 -5.42 19.88 11.59
CA ASP A 82 -4.76 20.70 12.61
C ASP A 82 -5.68 21.05 13.78
N SER A 83 -7.00 20.83 13.61
CA SER A 83 -8.00 21.01 14.66
C SER A 83 -9.14 19.99 14.49
N LEU A 84 -9.07 18.89 15.22
CA LEU A 84 -10.12 17.86 15.23
C LEU A 84 -11.30 18.30 16.10
N SER A 85 -12.49 17.88 15.68
CA SER A 85 -13.71 18.07 16.47
C SER A 85 -13.60 17.36 17.83
N ALA A 86 -13.87 18.09 18.90
CA ALA A 86 -13.94 17.55 20.26
C ALA A 86 -15.15 16.62 20.47
N THR A 87 -16.18 16.73 19.63
CA THR A 87 -17.37 15.87 19.71
C THR A 87 -17.01 14.43 19.36
N PRO A 88 -17.25 13.44 20.23
CA PRO A 88 -17.03 12.05 19.93
C PRO A 88 -17.82 11.61 18.69
N PRO A 89 -17.21 10.82 17.79
CA PRO A 89 -17.91 10.32 16.63
C PRO A 89 -19.03 9.35 17.04
N LYS A 90 -20.13 9.38 16.29
CA LYS A 90 -21.25 8.44 16.52
C LYS A 90 -20.82 7.04 16.06
N PRO A 91 -20.84 6.03 16.95
CA PRO A 91 -20.45 4.67 16.58
C PRO A 91 -21.29 4.09 15.45
N GLY A 92 -20.65 3.31 14.56
CA GLY A 92 -21.32 2.55 13.51
C GLY A 92 -21.91 3.35 12.36
N LYS A 93 -21.78 4.68 12.34
CA LYS A 93 -22.32 5.54 11.27
C LYS A 93 -21.18 6.22 10.48
N GLY A 94 -21.27 6.13 9.15
CA GLY A 94 -20.34 6.83 8.25
C GLY A 94 -19.02 6.12 8.00
N PRO A 95 -18.06 6.81 7.35
CA PRO A 95 -16.78 6.25 6.98
C PRO A 95 -15.72 6.29 8.09
N LEU A 96 -15.93 7.06 9.17
CA LEU A 96 -14.97 7.19 10.25
C LEU A 96 -14.88 5.88 11.05
N ALA A 97 -13.65 5.39 11.22
CA ALA A 97 -13.37 4.15 11.95
C ALA A 97 -12.69 4.41 13.30
N LEU A 98 -11.69 5.29 13.30
CA LEU A 98 -10.92 5.66 14.49
C LEU A 98 -10.50 7.12 14.37
N ARG A 99 -10.47 7.85 15.48
CA ARG A 99 -9.92 9.20 15.60
C ARG A 99 -8.85 9.24 16.68
N VAL A 100 -7.70 9.85 16.37
CA VAL A 100 -6.59 10.04 17.31
C VAL A 100 -6.32 11.53 17.44
N HIS A 101 -6.41 12.05 18.66
CA HIS A 101 -6.06 13.42 19.00
C HIS A 101 -4.61 13.48 19.46
N CYS A 102 -3.79 14.26 18.78
CA CYS A 102 -2.39 14.54 19.12
C CYS A 102 -2.32 15.81 19.98
N GLY A 103 -2.84 15.73 21.18
CA GLY A 103 -3.03 16.80 22.16
C GLY A 103 -4.39 16.71 22.84
N LEU A 104 -4.62 17.55 23.85
CA LEU A 104 -5.90 17.57 24.58
C LEU A 104 -6.94 18.37 23.82
N PRO A 105 -8.16 17.82 23.56
CA PRO A 105 -9.28 18.59 23.01
C PRO A 105 -9.72 19.71 23.99
N PRO A 106 -10.35 20.82 23.48
CA PRO A 106 -10.73 21.08 22.11
C PRO A 106 -9.58 21.64 21.25
N GLY A 107 -9.68 21.51 19.92
CA GLY A 107 -8.78 22.15 18.95
C GLY A 107 -7.44 21.45 18.78
N ALA A 108 -7.24 20.28 19.37
CA ALA A 108 -6.02 19.51 19.18
C ALA A 108 -5.88 19.00 17.73
N PRO A 109 -4.68 19.01 17.15
CA PRO A 109 -4.43 18.33 15.88
C PRO A 109 -4.56 16.82 16.02
N GLY A 110 -4.60 16.14 14.88
CA GLY A 110 -4.61 14.68 14.86
C GLY A 110 -5.14 14.11 13.56
N PHE A 111 -5.56 12.87 13.58
CA PHE A 111 -6.00 12.21 12.37
C PHE A 111 -7.21 11.31 12.55
N ASP A 112 -7.96 11.19 11.46
CA ASP A 112 -9.07 10.28 11.29
C ASP A 112 -8.65 9.12 10.37
N LEU A 113 -8.85 7.89 10.84
CA LEU A 113 -8.85 6.71 9.97
C LEU A 113 -10.27 6.50 9.45
N THR A 114 -10.41 6.55 8.14
CA THR A 114 -11.70 6.43 7.48
C THR A 114 -11.72 5.27 6.51
N GLU A 115 -12.86 4.62 6.30
CA GLU A 115 -13.03 3.59 5.28
C GLU A 115 -14.33 3.78 4.54
N ALA A 116 -14.24 4.08 3.23
CA ALA A 116 -15.38 4.18 2.35
C ALA A 116 -15.84 2.79 1.85
N GLY A 117 -17.09 2.69 1.42
CA GLY A 117 -17.64 1.46 0.87
C GLY A 117 -18.26 0.52 1.91
N THR A 118 -18.83 -0.58 1.43
CA THR A 118 -19.60 -1.55 2.23
C THR A 118 -18.72 -2.64 2.84
N GLN A 119 -17.65 -3.04 2.16
CA GLN A 119 -16.70 -4.03 2.69
C GLN A 119 -15.63 -3.34 3.55
N LYS A 120 -15.81 -3.40 4.86
CA LYS A 120 -14.87 -2.82 5.85
C LYS A 120 -13.74 -3.81 6.13
N ARG A 121 -12.50 -3.43 5.81
CA ARG A 121 -11.29 -4.25 5.99
C ARG A 121 -10.10 -3.48 6.58
N LEU A 122 -10.29 -2.20 6.92
CA LEU A 122 -9.31 -1.42 7.68
C LEU A 122 -9.03 -2.17 9.00
N ALA A 123 -7.76 -2.27 9.36
CA ALA A 123 -7.35 -3.01 10.54
C ALA A 123 -6.36 -2.18 11.36
N VAL A 124 -6.55 -2.20 12.66
CA VAL A 124 -5.77 -1.44 13.64
C VAL A 124 -5.35 -2.40 14.76
N TRP A 125 -4.09 -2.37 15.09
CA TRP A 125 -3.50 -3.09 16.22
C TRP A 125 -2.87 -2.11 17.19
N VAL A 126 -2.94 -2.41 18.47
CA VAL A 126 -2.07 -1.82 19.50
C VAL A 126 -1.23 -2.95 20.04
N VAL A 127 0.08 -2.85 19.90
CA VAL A 127 1.05 -3.91 20.24
C VAL A 127 2.29 -3.31 20.91
N ARG A 128 3.10 -4.16 21.53
CA ARG A 128 4.40 -3.74 22.13
C ARG A 128 5.53 -3.84 21.13
N ASP A 129 5.40 -4.75 20.15
CA ASP A 129 6.32 -4.94 19.04
C ASP A 129 5.53 -5.05 17.74
N PRO A 130 5.83 -4.29 16.69
CA PRO A 130 5.21 -4.43 15.39
C PRO A 130 5.23 -5.86 14.82
N ALA A 131 6.22 -6.67 15.20
CA ALA A 131 6.32 -8.08 14.80
C ALA A 131 5.17 -8.96 15.38
N GLU A 132 4.46 -8.50 16.41
CA GLU A 132 3.26 -9.18 16.91
C GLU A 132 2.09 -9.11 15.91
N VAL A 133 2.12 -8.17 14.94
CA VAL A 133 1.12 -8.06 13.90
C VAL A 133 1.32 -9.18 12.87
N PRO A 134 0.35 -10.11 12.69
CA PRO A 134 0.53 -11.30 11.85
C PRO A 134 0.90 -11.00 10.40
N GLY A 135 0.48 -9.83 9.90
CA GLY A 135 0.81 -9.35 8.55
C GLY A 135 2.27 -8.89 8.45
N ILE A 136 2.81 -8.26 9.49
CA ILE A 136 4.20 -7.78 9.55
C ILE A 136 5.17 -8.96 9.76
N ALA A 137 4.85 -9.86 10.68
CA ALA A 137 5.69 -11.03 11.00
C ALA A 137 6.00 -11.93 9.77
N LYS A 138 5.21 -11.81 8.71
CA LYS A 138 5.35 -12.63 7.49
C LYS A 138 5.85 -11.86 6.28
N LEU A 139 6.28 -10.61 6.45
CA LEU A 139 6.79 -9.82 5.34
C LEU A 139 8.10 -10.38 4.82
N GLY A 140 8.24 -10.40 3.50
CA GLY A 140 9.52 -10.54 2.83
C GLY A 140 10.32 -9.24 2.91
N PRO A 141 11.48 -9.18 2.24
CA PRO A 141 12.29 -7.97 2.19
C PRO A 141 11.50 -6.79 1.63
N ASP A 142 11.82 -5.58 2.08
CA ASP A 142 11.16 -4.36 1.62
C ASP A 142 11.56 -4.04 0.18
N ALA A 143 10.58 -3.68 -0.64
CA ALA A 143 10.80 -3.46 -2.06
C ALA A 143 11.66 -2.22 -2.38
N LEU A 144 11.85 -1.28 -1.44
CA LEU A 144 12.79 -0.16 -1.62
C LEU A 144 14.24 -0.52 -1.31
N GLU A 145 14.47 -1.61 -0.56
CA GLU A 145 15.79 -1.97 -0.02
C GLU A 145 16.38 -3.21 -0.71
N VAL A 146 15.56 -3.95 -1.50
CA VAL A 146 16.04 -5.17 -2.16
C VAL A 146 17.04 -4.82 -3.25
N ASP A 147 18.23 -5.47 -3.20
CA ASP A 147 19.24 -5.39 -4.24
C ASP A 147 19.06 -6.48 -5.31
N VAL A 148 19.86 -6.42 -6.38
CA VAL A 148 19.81 -7.38 -7.49
C VAL A 148 20.13 -8.80 -7.02
N SER A 149 21.06 -8.97 -6.08
CA SER A 149 21.45 -10.28 -5.55
C SER A 149 20.28 -10.93 -4.83
N THR A 150 19.72 -10.22 -3.87
CA THR A 150 18.53 -10.66 -3.11
C THR A 150 17.36 -10.96 -4.04
N LEU A 151 17.11 -10.08 -5.04
CA LEU A 151 16.02 -10.31 -6.00
C LEU A 151 16.28 -11.58 -6.84
N THR A 152 17.53 -11.84 -7.24
CA THR A 152 17.93 -13.06 -7.96
C THR A 152 17.65 -14.30 -7.13
N GLU A 153 18.05 -14.30 -5.85
CA GLU A 153 17.78 -15.39 -4.91
C GLU A 153 16.29 -15.66 -4.74
N LEU A 154 15.51 -14.58 -4.55
CA LEU A 154 14.06 -14.66 -4.42
C LEU A 154 13.37 -15.26 -5.66
N LEU A 155 13.92 -15.03 -6.86
CA LEU A 155 13.38 -15.54 -8.12
C LEU A 155 13.82 -16.97 -8.43
N THR A 156 14.99 -17.39 -7.93
CA THR A 156 15.59 -18.68 -8.25
C THR A 156 14.66 -19.84 -7.89
N GLY A 157 14.45 -20.74 -8.86
CA GLY A 157 13.61 -21.94 -8.70
C GLY A 157 12.11 -21.70 -8.64
N LYS A 158 11.64 -20.45 -8.69
CA LYS A 158 10.21 -20.12 -8.63
C LYS A 158 9.48 -20.51 -9.92
N ARG A 159 8.37 -21.21 -9.79
CA ARG A 159 7.50 -21.62 -10.89
C ARG A 159 6.32 -20.67 -11.10
N GLU A 160 6.10 -19.79 -10.17
CA GLU A 160 5.03 -18.80 -10.17
C GLU A 160 5.27 -17.73 -11.24
N ARG A 161 4.19 -17.07 -11.63
CA ARG A 161 4.23 -15.92 -12.54
C ARG A 161 4.74 -14.69 -11.82
N LEU A 162 5.52 -13.84 -12.49
CA LEU A 162 6.07 -12.60 -11.94
C LEU A 162 5.00 -11.74 -11.26
N LYS A 163 3.86 -11.52 -11.93
CA LYS A 163 2.78 -10.72 -11.36
C LYS A 163 2.28 -11.29 -10.03
N THR A 164 2.22 -12.61 -9.90
CA THR A 164 1.77 -13.27 -8.65
C THR A 164 2.77 -13.07 -7.52
N LEU A 165 4.06 -13.20 -7.81
CA LEU A 165 5.11 -12.99 -6.80
C LEU A 165 5.20 -11.54 -6.37
N LEU A 166 5.23 -10.58 -7.30
CA LEU A 166 5.37 -9.16 -6.99
C LEU A 166 4.26 -8.64 -6.05
N VAL A 167 3.06 -9.21 -6.07
CA VAL A 167 1.98 -8.79 -5.16
C VAL A 167 1.93 -9.58 -3.86
N ASN A 168 2.76 -10.61 -3.70
CA ASN A 168 2.85 -11.43 -2.50
C ASN A 168 3.74 -10.76 -1.46
N GLN A 169 3.13 -10.29 -0.37
CA GLN A 169 3.82 -9.52 0.67
C GLN A 169 4.86 -10.35 1.45
N SER A 170 4.72 -11.67 1.50
CA SER A 170 5.72 -12.55 2.14
C SER A 170 6.90 -12.87 1.23
N TRP A 171 6.82 -12.47 -0.04
CA TRP A 171 7.92 -12.60 -1.00
C TRP A 171 8.65 -11.26 -1.20
N LEU A 172 7.88 -10.16 -1.37
CA LEU A 172 8.38 -8.79 -1.51
C LEU A 172 7.38 -7.82 -0.88
N ALA A 173 7.79 -7.15 0.19
CA ALA A 173 6.91 -6.28 0.93
C ALA A 173 6.68 -4.93 0.22
N GLY A 174 5.45 -4.44 0.26
CA GLY A 174 5.09 -3.09 -0.18
C GLY A 174 4.46 -2.99 -1.56
N VAL A 175 4.84 -3.84 -2.53
CA VAL A 175 4.29 -3.82 -3.89
C VAL A 175 2.87 -4.37 -3.91
N GLY A 176 1.97 -3.69 -4.61
CA GLY A 176 0.60 -4.13 -4.80
C GLY A 176 0.20 -4.24 -6.27
N ASN A 177 -1.10 -4.20 -6.53
CA ASN A 177 -1.61 -4.45 -7.87
C ASN A 177 -1.23 -3.35 -8.86
N ALA A 178 -1.29 -2.09 -8.43
CA ALA A 178 -0.97 -0.97 -9.32
C ALA A 178 0.52 -0.92 -9.64
N TYR A 179 1.37 -0.86 -8.63
CA TYR A 179 2.80 -0.73 -8.88
C TYR A 179 3.42 -1.98 -9.52
N SER A 180 2.89 -3.18 -9.30
CA SER A 180 3.37 -4.35 -10.05
C SER A 180 3.01 -4.31 -11.55
N ASP A 181 1.91 -3.66 -11.96
CA ASP A 181 1.63 -3.41 -13.38
C ASP A 181 2.66 -2.42 -13.97
N GLU A 182 2.93 -1.34 -13.24
CA GLU A 182 3.88 -0.30 -13.66
C GLU A 182 5.32 -0.83 -13.76
N ILE A 183 5.78 -1.57 -12.73
CA ILE A 183 7.10 -2.19 -12.70
C ILE A 183 7.29 -3.14 -13.89
N LEU A 184 6.32 -4.02 -14.14
CA LEU A 184 6.38 -4.96 -15.26
C LEU A 184 6.33 -4.25 -16.62
N HIS A 185 5.62 -3.13 -16.72
CA HIS A 185 5.59 -2.31 -17.93
C HIS A 185 6.94 -1.65 -18.20
N VAL A 186 7.56 -1.03 -17.19
CA VAL A 186 8.88 -0.38 -17.30
C VAL A 186 9.95 -1.42 -17.62
N ALA A 187 9.94 -2.56 -16.92
CA ALA A 187 10.86 -3.68 -17.16
C ALA A 187 10.67 -4.36 -18.54
N ARG A 188 9.58 -4.07 -19.25
CA ARG A 188 9.17 -4.74 -20.49
C ARG A 188 9.07 -6.26 -20.32
N LEU A 189 8.50 -6.69 -19.20
CA LEU A 189 8.32 -8.10 -18.87
C LEU A 189 6.84 -8.47 -18.85
N SER A 190 6.54 -9.66 -19.38
CA SER A 190 5.19 -10.19 -19.35
C SER A 190 4.74 -10.45 -17.90
N PRO A 191 3.51 -10.05 -17.51
CA PRO A 191 2.93 -10.45 -16.22
C PRO A 191 2.87 -11.96 -16.02
N PHE A 192 2.85 -12.72 -17.11
CA PHE A 192 2.82 -14.18 -17.13
C PHE A 192 4.19 -14.84 -17.23
N ALA A 193 5.28 -14.09 -17.31
CA ALA A 193 6.60 -14.66 -17.28
C ALA A 193 6.80 -15.52 -16.02
N VAL A 194 7.40 -16.69 -16.17
CA VAL A 194 7.75 -17.58 -15.05
C VAL A 194 8.98 -17.00 -14.37
N ALA A 195 8.89 -16.71 -13.09
CA ALA A 195 9.91 -15.96 -12.35
C ALA A 195 11.30 -16.62 -12.39
N GLY A 196 11.39 -17.91 -12.14
CA GLY A 196 12.66 -18.64 -12.16
C GLY A 196 13.23 -18.93 -13.56
N LYS A 197 12.60 -18.43 -14.63
CA LYS A 197 13.08 -18.54 -16.01
C LYS A 197 13.61 -17.22 -16.58
N LEU A 198 13.69 -16.18 -15.77
CA LEU A 198 14.27 -14.91 -16.20
C LEU A 198 15.77 -15.05 -16.42
N THR A 199 16.28 -14.41 -17.48
CA THR A 199 17.71 -14.27 -17.68
C THR A 199 18.31 -13.25 -16.70
N PRO A 200 19.63 -13.26 -16.43
CA PRO A 200 20.26 -12.24 -15.59
C PRO A 200 19.94 -10.79 -16.03
N GLU A 201 19.91 -10.52 -17.33
CA GLU A 201 19.58 -9.21 -17.89
C GLU A 201 18.11 -8.85 -17.64
N GLN A 202 17.22 -9.83 -17.61
CA GLN A 202 15.81 -9.61 -17.27
C GLN A 202 15.63 -9.34 -15.80
N VAL A 203 16.40 -10.00 -14.93
CA VAL A 203 16.41 -9.73 -13.48
C VAL A 203 16.93 -8.32 -13.21
N GLN A 204 18.03 -7.92 -13.87
CA GLN A 204 18.56 -6.56 -13.75
C GLN A 204 17.50 -5.51 -14.15
N ARG A 205 16.87 -5.68 -15.32
CA ARG A 205 15.80 -4.76 -15.76
C ARG A 205 14.60 -4.73 -14.82
N LEU A 206 14.25 -5.86 -14.21
CA LEU A 206 13.19 -5.92 -13.23
C LEU A 206 13.54 -5.12 -11.97
N HIS A 207 14.77 -5.27 -11.48
CA HIS A 207 15.29 -4.52 -10.35
C HIS A 207 15.34 -3.01 -10.63
N ASP A 208 15.89 -2.61 -11.76
CA ASP A 208 15.98 -1.18 -12.15
C ASP A 208 14.59 -0.55 -12.26
N ALA A 209 13.63 -1.28 -12.86
CA ALA A 209 12.26 -0.83 -12.95
C ALA A 209 11.55 -0.75 -11.59
N LEU A 210 11.83 -1.70 -10.69
CA LEU A 210 11.30 -1.70 -9.32
C LEU A 210 11.80 -0.45 -8.58
N THR A 211 13.10 -0.19 -8.65
CA THR A 211 13.75 0.96 -8.02
C THR A 211 13.21 2.27 -8.61
N GLU A 212 13.24 2.44 -9.95
CA GLU A 212 12.75 3.65 -10.64
C GLU A 212 11.30 3.96 -10.27
N VAL A 213 10.42 2.98 -10.42
CA VAL A 213 8.99 3.18 -10.25
C VAL A 213 8.62 3.52 -8.81
N LEU A 214 9.21 2.80 -7.83
CA LEU A 214 8.87 3.00 -6.43
C LEU A 214 9.48 4.28 -5.87
N HIS A 215 10.78 4.55 -6.11
CA HIS A 215 11.42 5.77 -5.63
C HIS A 215 10.77 7.01 -6.23
N SER A 216 10.55 7.05 -7.54
CA SER A 216 9.86 8.16 -8.19
C SER A 216 8.44 8.37 -7.65
N ALA A 217 7.71 7.30 -7.30
CA ALA A 217 6.39 7.41 -6.69
C ALA A 217 6.46 7.93 -5.26
N VAL A 218 7.45 7.50 -4.47
CA VAL A 218 7.71 8.02 -3.11
C VAL A 218 8.04 9.51 -3.17
N GLU A 219 8.99 9.92 -4.01
CA GLU A 219 9.40 11.32 -4.17
C GLU A 219 8.23 12.23 -4.53
N ARG A 220 7.36 11.81 -5.44
CA ARG A 220 6.17 12.59 -5.79
C ARG A 220 5.11 12.62 -4.68
N SER A 221 5.08 11.62 -3.82
CA SER A 221 4.08 11.47 -2.77
C SER A 221 4.49 12.13 -1.45
N VAL A 222 5.77 12.06 -1.09
CA VAL A 222 6.31 12.64 0.15
C VAL A 222 6.17 14.17 0.12
N GLY A 223 5.72 14.75 1.23
CA GLY A 223 5.45 16.19 1.34
C GLY A 223 4.11 16.63 0.75
N GLN A 224 3.36 15.74 0.10
CA GLN A 224 2.00 16.04 -0.34
C GLN A 224 1.01 15.93 0.83
N ASP A 225 -0.02 16.75 0.79
CA ASP A 225 -1.18 16.60 1.68
C ASP A 225 -1.79 15.19 1.52
N ALA A 226 -2.09 14.53 2.64
CA ALA A 226 -2.69 13.21 2.66
C ALA A 226 -3.97 13.11 1.79
N ALA A 227 -4.72 14.21 1.64
CA ALA A 227 -5.90 14.26 0.79
C ALA A 227 -5.56 14.18 -0.72
N ARG A 228 -4.38 14.62 -1.14
CA ARG A 228 -3.95 14.69 -2.54
C ARG A 228 -3.29 13.41 -3.04
N LEU A 229 -2.75 12.57 -2.16
CA LEU A 229 -1.99 11.35 -2.52
C LEU A 229 -2.73 10.39 -3.46
N LYS A 230 -4.06 10.29 -3.36
CA LYS A 230 -4.85 9.44 -4.28
C LYS A 230 -4.88 9.99 -5.71
N GLY A 231 -4.90 11.30 -5.86
CA GLY A 231 -4.83 11.97 -7.15
C GLY A 231 -3.44 11.81 -7.77
N GLU A 232 -2.40 12.06 -6.98
CA GLU A 232 -1.01 11.92 -7.38
C GLU A 232 -0.69 10.51 -7.89
N LYS A 233 -1.11 9.48 -7.16
CA LYS A 233 -0.98 8.10 -7.64
C LYS A 233 -1.53 7.92 -9.05
N ARG A 234 -2.74 8.41 -9.33
CA ARG A 234 -3.40 8.23 -10.62
C ARG A 234 -2.68 8.94 -11.77
N SER A 235 -2.16 10.13 -11.53
CA SER A 235 -1.46 10.92 -12.55
C SER A 235 -0.16 10.26 -13.02
N GLY A 236 0.52 9.52 -12.15
CA GLY A 236 1.79 8.86 -12.45
C GLY A 236 1.68 7.47 -13.10
N LEU A 237 0.47 6.90 -13.29
CA LEU A 237 0.31 5.55 -13.83
C LEU A 237 0.37 5.51 -15.35
N ARG A 238 1.14 4.55 -15.89
CA ARG A 238 1.37 4.32 -17.33
C ARG A 238 0.38 3.32 -17.93
N VAL A 239 0.06 2.23 -17.20
CA VAL A 239 -0.82 1.15 -17.67
C VAL A 239 -1.94 0.82 -16.68
N HIS A 240 -1.69 0.88 -15.36
CA HIS A 240 -2.71 0.53 -14.36
C HIS A 240 -3.89 1.50 -14.41
N ALA A 241 -5.12 0.94 -14.41
CA ALA A 241 -6.39 1.69 -14.57
C ALA A 241 -6.49 2.49 -15.91
N ARG A 242 -5.75 2.08 -16.95
CA ARG A 242 -5.72 2.73 -18.28
C ARG A 242 -6.17 1.81 -19.42
N THR A 243 -6.94 0.78 -19.13
CA THR A 243 -7.50 -0.14 -20.13
C THR A 243 -8.21 0.63 -21.24
N GLY A 244 -7.89 0.31 -22.50
CA GLY A 244 -8.45 0.97 -23.68
C GLY A 244 -7.77 2.27 -24.09
N LEU A 245 -6.90 2.82 -23.25
CA LEU A 245 -6.12 4.04 -23.56
C LEU A 245 -4.80 3.68 -24.25
N PRO A 246 -4.21 4.62 -25.00
CA PRO A 246 -2.89 4.42 -25.60
C PRO A 246 -1.79 4.30 -24.55
N CYS A 247 -0.86 3.36 -24.77
CA CYS A 247 0.36 3.22 -24.01
C CYS A 247 1.24 4.47 -24.22
N PRO A 248 1.74 5.13 -23.15
CA PRO A 248 2.53 6.36 -23.29
C PRO A 248 3.91 6.11 -23.91
N VAL A 249 4.35 4.85 -24.07
CA VAL A 249 5.65 4.49 -24.64
C VAL A 249 5.56 4.15 -26.13
N CYS A 250 4.57 3.34 -26.55
CA CYS A 250 4.51 2.84 -27.91
C CYS A 250 3.19 3.16 -28.66
N GLY A 251 2.22 3.77 -28.01
CA GLY A 251 0.91 4.11 -28.58
C GLY A 251 -0.07 2.95 -28.70
N ASP A 252 0.35 1.70 -28.48
CA ASP A 252 -0.57 0.54 -28.54
C ASP A 252 -1.59 0.59 -27.42
N THR A 253 -2.73 -0.06 -27.61
CA THR A 253 -3.82 -0.05 -26.64
C THR A 253 -3.48 -0.89 -25.40
N VAL A 254 -3.53 -0.27 -24.23
CA VAL A 254 -3.39 -0.95 -22.93
C VAL A 254 -4.54 -1.96 -22.78
N ARG A 255 -4.21 -3.20 -22.45
CA ARG A 255 -5.16 -4.30 -22.27
C ARG A 255 -5.26 -4.72 -20.81
N GLU A 256 -6.33 -5.42 -20.50
CA GLU A 256 -6.62 -5.97 -19.17
C GLU A 256 -6.76 -7.48 -19.23
N VAL A 257 -6.28 -8.15 -18.19
CA VAL A 257 -6.62 -9.56 -17.90
C VAL A 257 -7.33 -9.59 -16.56
N SER A 258 -8.48 -10.25 -16.51
CA SER A 258 -9.28 -10.39 -15.30
C SER A 258 -9.17 -11.78 -14.69
N TYR A 259 -9.07 -11.80 -13.36
CA TYR A 259 -9.16 -12.99 -12.53
C TYR A 259 -10.20 -12.76 -11.45
N ALA A 260 -11.22 -13.60 -11.35
CA ALA A 260 -12.23 -13.54 -10.30
C ALA A 260 -12.52 -12.10 -9.79
N GLU A 261 -11.85 -11.66 -8.74
CA GLU A 261 -12.03 -10.34 -8.13
C GLU A 261 -10.90 -9.33 -8.44
N ARG A 262 -9.92 -9.68 -9.26
CA ARG A 262 -8.76 -8.84 -9.57
C ARG A 262 -8.54 -8.76 -11.06
N SER A 263 -8.06 -7.61 -11.52
CA SER A 263 -7.54 -7.42 -12.86
C SER A 263 -6.16 -6.81 -12.80
N PHE A 264 -5.39 -6.99 -13.84
CA PHE A 264 -4.15 -6.27 -14.07
C PHE A 264 -4.10 -5.74 -15.49
N GLN A 265 -3.33 -4.68 -15.71
CA GLN A 265 -3.21 -4.02 -16.98
C GLN A 265 -1.79 -4.17 -17.53
N TYR A 266 -1.67 -4.22 -18.85
CA TYR A 266 -0.40 -4.36 -19.55
C TYR A 266 -0.48 -3.79 -20.96
N CYS A 267 0.68 -3.48 -21.56
CA CYS A 267 0.80 -3.12 -22.96
C CYS A 267 1.29 -4.34 -23.76
N PRO A 268 0.52 -4.85 -24.77
CA PRO A 268 0.95 -6.02 -25.56
C PRO A 268 2.28 -5.80 -26.27
N THR A 269 2.44 -4.66 -26.95
CA THR A 269 3.67 -4.36 -27.70
C THR A 269 4.90 -4.28 -26.79
N CYS A 270 4.81 -3.55 -25.65
CA CYS A 270 5.95 -3.38 -24.76
C CYS A 270 6.33 -4.66 -24.00
N GLN A 271 5.36 -5.51 -23.64
CA GLN A 271 5.55 -6.57 -22.65
C GLN A 271 5.42 -8.00 -23.21
N THR A 272 4.76 -8.19 -24.35
CA THR A 272 4.45 -9.53 -24.88
C THR A 272 4.73 -9.66 -26.38
N GLY A 273 5.48 -8.74 -26.98
CA GLY A 273 5.80 -8.75 -28.40
C GLY A 273 4.55 -8.68 -29.30
N GLY A 274 3.54 -7.90 -28.89
CA GLY A 274 2.27 -7.73 -29.62
C GLY A 274 1.25 -8.84 -29.37
N LYS A 275 1.59 -9.91 -28.63
CA LYS A 275 0.68 -11.04 -28.40
C LYS A 275 -0.26 -10.76 -27.20
N PRO A 276 -1.59 -10.84 -27.39
CA PRO A 276 -2.53 -10.73 -26.28
C PRO A 276 -2.36 -11.88 -25.29
N LEU A 277 -2.45 -11.57 -24.00
CA LEU A 277 -2.49 -12.58 -22.95
C LEU A 277 -3.90 -13.18 -22.86
N ALA A 278 -3.97 -14.49 -22.54
CA ALA A 278 -5.25 -15.17 -22.37
C ALA A 278 -6.03 -14.61 -21.17
N ASP A 279 -7.27 -14.19 -21.41
CA ASP A 279 -8.22 -13.77 -20.36
C ASP A 279 -9.30 -14.85 -20.20
N ARG A 280 -9.57 -15.27 -18.96
CA ARG A 280 -10.62 -16.28 -18.68
C ARG A 280 -12.03 -15.84 -19.05
N ARG A 281 -12.30 -14.54 -19.13
CA ARG A 281 -13.60 -14.03 -19.60
C ARG A 281 -13.82 -14.37 -21.07
N MET A 282 -12.77 -14.23 -21.89
CA MET A 282 -12.83 -14.56 -23.32
C MET A 282 -13.02 -16.06 -23.55
N SER A 283 -12.42 -16.92 -22.70
CA SER A 283 -12.54 -18.38 -22.81
C SER A 283 -13.95 -18.92 -22.50
N ARG A 284 -14.79 -18.14 -21.79
CA ARG A 284 -16.19 -18.51 -21.48
C ARG A 284 -17.18 -18.10 -22.57
N LEU A 285 -16.79 -17.16 -23.45
CA LEU A 285 -17.62 -16.71 -24.59
C LEU A 285 -17.41 -17.57 -25.85
N LEU A 286 -16.41 -18.46 -25.82
CA LEU A 286 -16.06 -19.37 -26.92
C LEU A 286 -16.49 -20.83 -26.62
N ARG A 287 -17.36 -21.07 -25.64
CA ARG A 287 -17.99 -22.37 -25.36
C ARG A 287 -19.49 -22.29 -25.61
#